data_fbae8b9a336cb79821c517ad45c11b49
#
_entry.id   fbae8b9a336cb79821c517ad45c11b49
#
_cell.length_a   1.000
_cell.length_b   1.000
_cell.length_c   1.000
_cell.angle_alpha   90.00
_cell.angle_beta   90.00
_cell.angle_gamma   90.00
#
_symmetry.space_group_name_H-M   'P 1'
#
loop_
_entity.id
_entity.type
_entity.pdbx_description
1 polymer ?
#
loop_
_entity_poly.entity_id
_entity_poly.type
_entity_poly.pdbx_seq_one_letter_code
_entity_poly.pdbx_strand_id
1 'polypeptide(L)'
;MQPRPRIKLLFLLPAAIWVLAWTVFPFFYGLYISFFQIDFGSEDRFIGLGNYYRFFSDNNAINAVEVTFLFVIGSVAVQVILGLLLALMANRPSTTRGLVRTLLILPLFATPVAVGFLFFTIFYEEGGLINGLLGIKIPWLSSPGYALSAVIIADTWQWTSFCFLILLAGLQSIPDEVYEAASLETRNRRKIFWHITLPYLQPTLVLAILLRITEAFKVFPIPYTLTRGGPGNSTLVMPMYAHRAGMRYFDFGYSSAISFMTFILVMIFIIFLFRSIRQAY
;
A
#
# COMPACT_ATOMS: atom_id res chain seq x y z
N MET A 1 -29.86 12.70 -32.67
CA MET A 1 -30.79 12.93 -31.53
C MET A 1 -30.01 12.84 -30.22
N GLN A 2 -29.82 13.96 -29.52
CA GLN A 2 -29.23 13.89 -28.19
C GLN A 2 -30.29 13.36 -27.22
N PRO A 3 -30.02 12.31 -26.45
CA PRO A 3 -30.98 11.78 -25.47
C PRO A 3 -31.31 12.86 -24.44
N ARG A 4 -32.60 13.01 -24.14
CA ARG A 4 -33.09 13.99 -23.16
C ARG A 4 -32.36 13.81 -21.82
N PRO A 5 -31.97 14.90 -21.14
CA PRO A 5 -31.13 14.81 -19.89
C PRO A 5 -31.77 13.92 -18.81
N ARG A 6 -33.09 13.85 -18.75
CA ARG A 6 -33.84 12.98 -17.83
C ARG A 6 -33.61 11.47 -18.06
N ILE A 7 -33.45 11.06 -19.33
CA ILE A 7 -33.19 9.64 -19.66
C ILE A 7 -31.80 9.26 -19.24
N LYS A 8 -30.80 10.12 -19.42
CA LYS A 8 -29.42 9.88 -18.93
C LYS A 8 -29.35 9.72 -17.41
N LEU A 9 -30.11 10.57 -16.69
CA LEU A 9 -30.19 10.48 -15.21
C LEU A 9 -30.82 9.16 -14.74
N LEU A 10 -31.87 8.67 -15.43
CA LEU A 10 -32.54 7.41 -15.09
C LEU A 10 -31.59 6.20 -15.21
N PHE A 11 -30.71 6.18 -16.22
CA PHE A 11 -29.69 5.12 -16.39
C PHE A 11 -28.54 5.19 -15.37
N LEU A 12 -28.22 6.39 -14.85
CA LEU A 12 -27.19 6.56 -13.80
C LEU A 12 -27.74 6.27 -12.40
N LEU A 13 -29.04 6.30 -12.19
CA LEU A 13 -29.69 6.21 -10.88
C LEU A 13 -29.38 4.89 -10.15
N PRO A 14 -29.39 3.69 -10.76
CA PRO A 14 -29.03 2.44 -10.08
C PRO A 14 -27.58 2.46 -9.56
N ALA A 15 -26.63 2.94 -10.39
CA ALA A 15 -25.23 3.04 -10.00
C ALA A 15 -25.04 4.08 -8.88
N ALA A 16 -25.74 5.23 -8.97
CA ALA A 16 -25.68 6.25 -7.92
C ALA A 16 -26.25 5.76 -6.59
N ILE A 17 -27.41 5.06 -6.61
CA ILE A 17 -27.99 4.45 -5.39
C ILE A 17 -27.00 3.45 -4.78
N TRP A 18 -26.36 2.60 -5.60
CA TRP A 18 -25.40 1.63 -5.14
C TRP A 18 -24.21 2.30 -4.44
N VAL A 19 -23.61 3.32 -5.05
CA VAL A 19 -22.50 4.08 -4.47
C VAL A 19 -22.93 4.79 -3.19
N LEU A 20 -24.09 5.42 -3.16
CA LEU A 20 -24.64 6.08 -1.97
C LEU A 20 -24.84 5.08 -0.82
N ALA A 21 -25.45 3.94 -1.08
CA ALA A 21 -25.77 2.95 -0.07
C ALA A 21 -24.52 2.23 0.48
N TRP A 22 -23.54 1.91 -0.36
CA TRP A 22 -22.42 1.02 0.03
C TRP A 22 -21.07 1.75 0.20
N THR A 23 -20.97 3.01 -0.19
CA THR A 23 -19.75 3.79 -0.01
C THR A 23 -20.00 5.04 0.83
N VAL A 24 -20.97 5.86 0.42
CA VAL A 24 -21.21 7.15 1.08
C VAL A 24 -21.84 6.96 2.46
N PHE A 25 -22.89 6.15 2.55
CA PHE A 25 -23.57 5.92 3.83
C PHE A 25 -22.64 5.30 4.89
N PRO A 26 -21.90 4.18 4.64
CA PRO A 26 -21.00 3.63 5.66
C PRO A 26 -19.89 4.60 6.07
N PHE A 27 -19.40 5.43 5.14
CA PHE A 27 -18.40 6.45 5.45
C PHE A 27 -18.93 7.47 6.46
N PHE A 28 -20.09 8.09 6.18
CA PHE A 28 -20.67 9.08 7.10
C PHE A 28 -21.20 8.45 8.39
N TYR A 29 -21.70 7.22 8.33
CA TYR A 29 -22.10 6.48 9.54
C TYR A 29 -20.88 6.18 10.42
N GLY A 30 -19.77 5.74 9.85
CA GLY A 30 -18.52 5.57 10.60
C GLY A 30 -18.03 6.88 11.23
N LEU A 31 -18.10 8.00 10.46
CA LEU A 31 -17.80 9.31 11.02
C LEU A 31 -18.73 9.67 12.19
N TYR A 32 -20.02 9.43 12.06
CA TYR A 32 -21.00 9.70 13.10
C TYR A 32 -20.67 8.92 14.38
N ILE A 33 -20.48 7.60 14.32
CA ILE A 33 -20.19 6.78 15.50
C ILE A 33 -18.83 7.09 16.13
N SER A 34 -17.88 7.68 15.39
CA SER A 34 -16.59 8.10 15.96
C SER A 34 -16.71 9.18 17.06
N PHE A 35 -17.83 9.91 17.11
CA PHE A 35 -18.12 10.89 18.15
C PHE A 35 -18.82 10.31 19.37
N PHE A 36 -19.11 9.01 19.37
CA PHE A 36 -19.78 8.32 20.45
C PHE A 36 -18.83 7.33 21.13
N GLN A 37 -19.07 7.10 22.40
CA GLN A 37 -18.59 5.91 23.09
C GLN A 37 -19.62 4.81 22.83
N ILE A 38 -19.21 3.77 22.09
CA ILE A 38 -20.05 2.61 21.72
C ILE A 38 -19.26 1.37 22.10
N ASP A 39 -19.55 0.85 23.29
CA ASP A 39 -18.93 -0.36 23.82
C ASP A 39 -20.00 -1.45 23.94
N PHE A 40 -19.58 -2.70 23.80
CA PHE A 40 -20.51 -3.83 23.91
C PHE A 40 -21.16 -3.90 25.31
N GLY A 41 -22.49 -3.80 25.33
CA GLY A 41 -23.29 -3.91 26.58
C GLY A 41 -23.43 -2.63 27.37
N SER A 42 -22.95 -1.50 26.87
CA SER A 42 -23.22 -0.15 27.46
C SER A 42 -24.17 0.64 26.58
N GLU A 43 -24.80 1.69 27.17
CA GLU A 43 -25.59 2.65 26.39
C GLU A 43 -24.66 3.55 25.56
N ASP A 44 -25.08 3.83 24.34
CA ASP A 44 -24.35 4.73 23.43
C ASP A 44 -24.31 6.13 24.01
N ARG A 45 -23.13 6.66 24.26
CA ARG A 45 -22.93 7.99 24.83
C ARG A 45 -22.21 8.91 23.86
N PHE A 46 -22.81 10.07 23.59
CA PHE A 46 -22.14 11.12 22.83
C PHE A 46 -20.99 11.74 23.62
N ILE A 47 -19.77 11.65 23.16
CA ILE A 47 -18.54 12.17 23.78
C ILE A 47 -17.80 13.21 22.93
N GLY A 48 -18.40 13.63 21.81
CA GLY A 48 -17.79 14.59 20.89
C GLY A 48 -16.42 14.12 20.40
N LEU A 49 -15.37 14.89 20.60
CA LEU A 49 -14.01 14.57 20.17
C LEU A 49 -13.24 13.67 21.17
N GLY A 50 -13.91 13.08 22.15
CA GLY A 50 -13.26 12.27 23.19
C GLY A 50 -12.40 11.13 22.65
N ASN A 51 -12.88 10.40 21.61
CA ASN A 51 -12.12 9.33 20.96
C ASN A 51 -10.87 9.85 20.24
N TYR A 52 -10.91 11.04 19.68
CA TYR A 52 -9.78 11.68 19.03
C TYR A 52 -8.73 12.16 20.04
N TYR A 53 -9.15 12.72 21.18
CA TYR A 53 -8.21 13.06 22.27
C TYR A 53 -7.55 11.81 22.84
N ARG A 54 -8.33 10.73 23.05
CA ARG A 54 -7.81 9.43 23.47
C ARG A 54 -6.77 8.91 22.51
N PHE A 55 -6.96 9.05 21.20
CA PHE A 55 -6.00 8.61 20.17
C PHE A 55 -4.60 9.22 20.39
N PHE A 56 -4.52 10.51 20.67
CA PHE A 56 -3.24 11.19 20.92
C PHE A 56 -2.58 10.84 22.27
N SER A 57 -3.35 10.28 23.20
CA SER A 57 -2.87 9.87 24.52
C SER A 57 -2.59 8.37 24.60
N ASP A 58 -2.97 7.62 23.57
CA ASP A 58 -2.82 6.17 23.53
C ASP A 58 -1.49 5.78 22.89
N ASN A 59 -0.59 5.24 23.71
CA ASN A 59 0.74 4.79 23.26
C ASN A 59 0.66 3.72 22.17
N ASN A 60 -0.38 2.86 22.14
CA ASN A 60 -0.54 1.86 21.10
C ASN A 60 -0.97 2.51 19.77
N ALA A 61 -1.78 3.57 19.83
CA ALA A 61 -2.17 4.33 18.64
C ALA A 61 -0.93 5.03 18.02
N ILE A 62 -0.13 5.70 18.86
CA ILE A 62 1.10 6.38 18.42
C ILE A 62 2.08 5.37 17.83
N ASN A 63 2.29 4.24 18.50
CA ASN A 63 3.13 3.16 17.97
C ASN A 63 2.59 2.64 16.62
N ALA A 64 1.26 2.47 16.48
CA ALA A 64 0.66 2.02 15.23
C ALA A 64 0.85 3.02 14.08
N VAL A 65 0.84 4.33 14.37
CA VAL A 65 1.22 5.38 13.40
C VAL A 65 2.67 5.21 12.97
N GLU A 66 3.60 5.12 13.90
CA GLU A 66 5.03 4.97 13.63
C GLU A 66 5.32 3.73 12.79
N VAL A 67 4.79 2.56 13.21
CA VAL A 67 4.95 1.29 12.49
C VAL A 67 4.36 1.38 11.07
N THR A 68 3.21 2.05 10.92
CA THR A 68 2.60 2.24 9.59
C THR A 68 3.51 3.07 8.68
N PHE A 69 4.06 4.18 9.17
CA PHE A 69 4.96 5.02 8.37
C PHE A 69 6.25 4.29 8.02
N LEU A 70 6.88 3.59 8.98
CA LEU A 70 8.07 2.77 8.72
C LEU A 70 7.79 1.70 7.67
N PHE A 71 6.65 1.02 7.78
CA PHE A 71 6.22 0.03 6.80
C PHE A 71 6.01 0.67 5.40
N VAL A 72 5.24 1.76 5.31
CA VAL A 72 4.92 2.43 4.04
C VAL A 72 6.19 2.92 3.35
N ILE A 73 7.05 3.63 4.06
CA ILE A 73 8.29 4.16 3.48
C ILE A 73 9.20 3.01 3.07
N GLY A 74 9.42 2.03 3.94
CA GLY A 74 10.30 0.90 3.67
C GLY A 74 9.81 0.05 2.49
N SER A 75 8.52 -0.36 2.50
CA SER A 75 7.98 -1.21 1.45
C SER A 75 7.89 -0.51 0.10
N VAL A 76 7.34 0.72 0.06
CA VAL A 76 7.15 1.45 -1.20
C VAL A 76 8.49 1.82 -1.85
N ALA A 77 9.47 2.26 -1.07
CA ALA A 77 10.79 2.59 -1.61
C ALA A 77 11.44 1.37 -2.28
N VAL A 78 11.44 0.22 -1.60
CA VAL A 78 12.03 -1.02 -2.14
C VAL A 78 11.26 -1.50 -3.38
N GLN A 79 9.93 -1.48 -3.33
CA GLN A 79 9.08 -1.92 -4.45
C GLN A 79 9.25 -1.06 -5.70
N VAL A 80 9.32 0.25 -5.56
CA VAL A 80 9.52 1.17 -6.69
C VAL A 80 10.90 0.97 -7.30
N ILE A 81 11.95 0.85 -6.47
CA ILE A 81 13.31 0.60 -6.94
C ILE A 81 13.40 -0.75 -7.68
N LEU A 82 12.92 -1.83 -7.06
CA LEU A 82 12.93 -3.15 -7.67
C LEU A 82 12.04 -3.20 -8.92
N GLY A 83 10.84 -2.61 -8.87
CA GLY A 83 9.94 -2.52 -10.01
C GLY A 83 10.56 -1.78 -11.19
N LEU A 84 11.28 -0.67 -10.94
CA LEU A 84 12.00 0.07 -11.96
C LEU A 84 13.15 -0.77 -12.57
N LEU A 85 13.95 -1.40 -11.73
CA LEU A 85 15.04 -2.25 -12.19
C LEU A 85 14.54 -3.40 -13.07
N LEU A 86 13.49 -4.09 -12.63
CA LEU A 86 12.85 -5.16 -13.38
C LEU A 86 12.23 -4.65 -14.70
N ALA A 87 11.59 -3.47 -14.69
CA ALA A 87 11.02 -2.86 -15.86
C ALA A 87 12.10 -2.51 -16.90
N LEU A 88 13.21 -1.93 -16.47
CA LEU A 88 14.36 -1.63 -17.34
C LEU A 88 14.99 -2.90 -17.94
N MET A 89 15.06 -4.00 -17.18
CA MET A 89 15.55 -5.28 -17.67
C MET A 89 14.57 -5.90 -18.69
N ALA A 90 13.27 -5.90 -18.38
CA ALA A 90 12.23 -6.50 -19.21
C ALA A 90 11.84 -5.64 -20.43
N ASN A 91 12.26 -4.38 -20.49
CA ASN A 91 12.06 -3.51 -21.65
C ASN A 91 13.02 -3.80 -22.80
N ARG A 92 14.10 -4.54 -22.54
CA ARG A 92 15.07 -4.93 -23.60
C ARG A 92 14.45 -5.95 -24.54
N PRO A 93 14.77 -5.87 -25.86
CA PRO A 93 14.36 -6.88 -26.81
C PRO A 93 15.00 -8.23 -26.47
N SER A 94 14.17 -9.26 -26.32
CA SER A 94 14.58 -10.64 -26.02
C SER A 94 13.50 -11.61 -26.51
N THR A 95 13.90 -12.79 -26.96
CA THR A 95 12.99 -13.86 -27.39
C THR A 95 12.15 -14.40 -26.21
N THR A 96 12.67 -14.34 -24.99
CA THR A 96 12.00 -14.81 -23.76
C THR A 96 11.23 -13.72 -23.02
N ARG A 97 11.16 -12.51 -23.59
CA ARG A 97 10.54 -11.32 -22.95
C ARG A 97 9.11 -11.58 -22.44
N GLY A 98 8.30 -12.27 -23.23
CA GLY A 98 6.92 -12.59 -22.85
C GLY A 98 6.87 -13.46 -21.60
N LEU A 99 7.64 -14.54 -21.57
CA LEU A 99 7.68 -15.46 -20.41
C LEU A 99 8.18 -14.75 -19.15
N VAL A 100 9.28 -13.98 -19.26
CA VAL A 100 9.83 -13.22 -18.12
C VAL A 100 8.80 -12.25 -17.55
N ARG A 101 8.10 -11.49 -18.41
CA ARG A 101 7.05 -10.57 -17.97
C ARG A 101 5.92 -11.30 -17.27
N THR A 102 5.46 -12.43 -17.81
CA THR A 102 4.41 -13.24 -17.20
C THR A 102 4.82 -13.72 -15.81
N LEU A 103 6.04 -14.24 -15.65
CA LEU A 103 6.54 -14.71 -14.35
C LEU A 103 6.66 -13.57 -13.31
N LEU A 104 7.09 -12.39 -13.75
CA LEU A 104 7.22 -11.21 -12.87
C LEU A 104 5.86 -10.66 -12.42
N ILE A 105 4.78 -10.94 -13.14
CA ILE A 105 3.43 -10.48 -12.79
C ILE A 105 2.72 -11.47 -11.85
N LEU A 106 3.10 -12.75 -11.85
CA LEU A 106 2.42 -13.80 -11.08
C LEU A 106 2.20 -13.47 -9.59
N PRO A 107 3.17 -12.88 -8.85
CA PRO A 107 2.97 -12.54 -7.45
C PRO A 107 1.75 -11.65 -7.19
N LEU A 108 1.40 -10.78 -8.13
CA LEU A 108 0.27 -9.85 -8.00
C LEU A 108 -1.09 -10.56 -7.91
N PHE A 109 -1.21 -11.76 -8.50
CA PHE A 109 -2.45 -12.55 -8.47
C PHE A 109 -2.62 -13.37 -7.21
N ALA A 110 -1.59 -13.49 -6.36
CA ALA A 110 -1.71 -14.17 -5.08
C ALA A 110 -2.58 -13.34 -4.11
N THR A 111 -3.49 -14.01 -3.39
CA THR A 111 -4.25 -13.31 -2.36
C THR A 111 -3.32 -12.88 -1.21
N PRO A 112 -3.47 -11.67 -0.64
CA PRO A 112 -2.57 -11.20 0.42
C PRO A 112 -2.53 -12.11 1.66
N VAL A 113 -3.64 -12.79 1.97
CA VAL A 113 -3.70 -13.77 3.05
C VAL A 113 -2.81 -14.99 2.74
N ALA A 114 -2.87 -15.50 1.51
CA ALA A 114 -2.02 -16.62 1.09
C ALA A 114 -0.53 -16.23 1.09
N VAL A 115 -0.21 -15.01 0.68
CA VAL A 115 1.15 -14.46 0.77
C VAL A 115 1.64 -14.42 2.21
N GLY A 116 0.80 -13.96 3.14
CA GLY A 116 1.14 -13.96 4.57
C GLY A 116 1.46 -15.36 5.11
N PHE A 117 0.65 -16.37 4.78
CA PHE A 117 0.92 -17.77 5.18
C PHE A 117 2.14 -18.37 4.49
N LEU A 118 2.36 -18.07 3.20
CA LEU A 118 3.55 -18.50 2.47
C LEU A 118 4.82 -17.97 3.17
N PHE A 119 4.84 -16.68 3.45
CA PHE A 119 6.00 -16.07 4.11
C PHE A 119 6.12 -16.47 5.59
N PHE A 120 5.02 -16.78 6.27
CA PHE A 120 5.07 -17.41 7.60
C PHE A 120 5.85 -18.72 7.56
N THR A 121 5.60 -19.59 6.56
CA THR A 121 6.34 -20.85 6.39
C THR A 121 7.80 -20.60 6.01
N ILE A 122 8.07 -19.61 5.15
CA ILE A 122 9.44 -19.27 4.72
C ILE A 122 10.28 -18.74 5.89
N PHE A 123 9.68 -17.88 6.74
CA PHE A 123 10.34 -17.25 7.89
C PHE A 123 10.22 -18.05 9.19
N TYR A 124 9.61 -19.24 9.16
CA TYR A 124 9.47 -20.07 10.36
C TYR A 124 10.83 -20.39 10.97
N GLU A 125 11.00 -20.11 12.27
CA GLU A 125 12.33 -20.05 12.90
C GLU A 125 12.98 -21.41 13.10
N GLU A 126 12.17 -22.46 13.36
CA GLU A 126 12.66 -23.80 13.70
C GLU A 126 12.86 -24.75 12.49
N GLY A 127 12.71 -24.24 11.26
CA GLY A 127 12.86 -25.10 10.08
C GLY A 127 12.31 -24.45 8.79
N GLY A 128 12.02 -23.15 8.82
CA GLY A 128 11.62 -22.43 7.63
C GLY A 128 12.71 -22.40 6.57
N LEU A 129 12.28 -22.13 5.33
CA LEU A 129 13.13 -22.23 4.16
C LEU A 129 14.43 -21.43 4.29
N ILE A 130 14.37 -20.20 4.81
CA ILE A 130 15.55 -19.32 4.89
C ILE A 130 16.52 -19.83 5.97
N ASN A 131 16.06 -20.07 7.19
CA ASN A 131 16.92 -20.54 8.27
C ASN A 131 17.49 -21.93 7.96
N GLY A 132 16.67 -22.80 7.38
CA GLY A 132 17.09 -24.17 7.00
C GLY A 132 18.14 -24.18 5.89
N LEU A 133 18.00 -23.38 4.83
CA LEU A 133 18.96 -23.31 3.73
C LEU A 133 20.28 -22.64 4.12
N LEU A 134 20.21 -21.61 4.97
CA LEU A 134 21.40 -20.86 5.38
C LEU A 134 22.11 -21.44 6.59
N GLY A 135 21.51 -22.43 7.27
CA GLY A 135 22.06 -23.02 8.50
C GLY A 135 22.15 -22.02 9.67
N ILE A 136 21.33 -20.98 9.68
CA ILE A 136 21.31 -19.90 10.67
C ILE A 136 19.99 -19.90 11.44
N LYS A 137 19.98 -19.25 12.60
CA LYS A 137 18.78 -19.10 13.43
C LYS A 137 18.46 -17.63 13.62
N ILE A 138 17.89 -17.02 12.56
CA ILE A 138 17.40 -15.64 12.66
C ILE A 138 15.97 -15.67 13.21
N PRO A 139 15.68 -14.90 14.30
CA PRO A 139 14.35 -14.81 14.89
C PRO A 139 13.47 -13.85 14.09
N TRP A 140 13.06 -14.28 12.88
CA TRP A 140 12.33 -13.46 11.93
C TRP A 140 11.01 -12.91 12.46
N LEU A 141 10.27 -13.74 13.21
CA LEU A 141 8.90 -13.40 13.64
C LEU A 141 8.83 -13.13 15.15
N SER A 142 9.79 -13.61 15.95
CA SER A 142 9.80 -13.45 17.40
C SER A 142 10.62 -12.26 17.90
N SER A 143 11.41 -11.60 17.03
CA SER A 143 12.16 -10.40 17.37
C SER A 143 11.56 -9.14 16.74
N PRO A 144 11.34 -8.05 17.54
CA PRO A 144 10.81 -6.80 17.03
C PRO A 144 11.61 -6.20 15.86
N GLY A 145 12.94 -6.34 15.90
CA GLY A 145 13.82 -5.80 14.85
C GLY A 145 13.68 -6.50 13.50
N TYR A 146 13.34 -7.79 13.49
CA TYR A 146 13.20 -8.55 12.25
C TYR A 146 11.74 -8.67 11.77
N ALA A 147 10.76 -8.63 12.68
CA ALA A 147 9.36 -8.87 12.34
C ALA A 147 8.81 -7.85 11.33
N LEU A 148 9.09 -6.57 11.49
CA LEU A 148 8.67 -5.55 10.53
C LEU A 148 9.36 -5.74 9.17
N SER A 149 10.65 -6.10 9.17
CA SER A 149 11.39 -6.41 7.94
C SER A 149 10.80 -7.61 7.21
N ALA A 150 10.40 -8.67 7.93
CA ALA A 150 9.73 -9.83 7.36
C ALA A 150 8.40 -9.46 6.68
N VAL A 151 7.60 -8.59 7.33
CA VAL A 151 6.35 -8.05 6.73
C VAL A 151 6.65 -7.23 5.48
N ILE A 152 7.66 -6.35 5.52
CA ILE A 152 8.07 -5.54 4.37
C ILE A 152 8.55 -6.43 3.20
N ILE A 153 9.31 -7.49 3.46
CA ILE A 153 9.78 -8.42 2.42
C ILE A 153 8.60 -9.15 1.78
N ALA A 154 7.65 -9.65 2.56
CA ALA A 154 6.47 -10.34 2.06
C ALA A 154 5.61 -9.41 1.17
N ASP A 155 5.35 -8.19 1.62
CA ASP A 155 4.62 -7.17 0.86
C ASP A 155 5.40 -6.74 -0.39
N THR A 156 6.71 -6.60 -0.28
CA THR A 156 7.57 -6.25 -1.42
C THR A 156 7.53 -7.32 -2.51
N TRP A 157 7.59 -8.60 -2.16
CA TRP A 157 7.49 -9.69 -3.13
C TRP A 157 6.20 -9.61 -3.94
N GLN A 158 5.07 -9.35 -3.31
CA GLN A 158 3.77 -9.26 -3.99
C GLN A 158 3.65 -7.98 -4.83
N TRP A 159 3.95 -6.83 -4.25
CA TRP A 159 3.63 -5.55 -4.84
C TRP A 159 4.71 -4.95 -5.75
N THR A 160 5.90 -5.51 -5.78
CA THR A 160 6.91 -5.17 -6.81
C THR A 160 6.38 -5.43 -8.22
N SER A 161 5.57 -6.47 -8.40
CA SER A 161 4.91 -6.79 -9.67
C SER A 161 4.00 -5.66 -10.17
N PHE A 162 3.30 -4.99 -9.26
CA PHE A 162 2.46 -3.83 -9.58
C PHE A 162 3.29 -2.63 -10.05
N CYS A 163 4.35 -2.28 -9.29
CA CYS A 163 5.27 -1.22 -9.68
C CYS A 163 5.95 -1.53 -11.02
N PHE A 164 6.36 -2.78 -11.21
CA PHE A 164 6.94 -3.28 -12.45
C PHE A 164 6.03 -3.04 -13.64
N LEU A 165 4.74 -3.39 -13.54
CA LEU A 165 3.78 -3.23 -14.64
C LEU A 165 3.59 -1.77 -15.04
N ILE A 166 3.36 -0.89 -14.06
CA ILE A 166 3.14 0.54 -14.32
C ILE A 166 4.39 1.15 -14.95
N LEU A 167 5.57 0.88 -14.38
CA LEU A 167 6.82 1.45 -14.85
C LEU A 167 7.23 0.88 -16.22
N LEU A 168 6.94 -0.39 -16.49
CA LEU A 168 7.16 -0.98 -17.80
C LEU A 168 6.27 -0.32 -18.87
N ALA A 169 4.98 -0.09 -18.56
CA ALA A 169 4.08 0.62 -19.46
C ALA A 169 4.58 2.05 -19.72
N GLY A 170 5.05 2.75 -18.68
CA GLY A 170 5.67 4.08 -18.83
C GLY A 170 6.94 4.06 -19.69
N LEU A 171 7.81 3.07 -19.54
CA LEU A 171 8.99 2.94 -20.39
C LEU A 171 8.64 2.67 -21.87
N GLN A 172 7.56 1.93 -22.11
CA GLN A 172 7.09 1.60 -23.45
C GLN A 172 6.34 2.75 -24.14
N SER A 173 5.93 3.76 -23.40
CA SER A 173 5.29 4.96 -23.95
C SER A 173 6.29 6.00 -24.46
N ILE A 174 7.59 5.83 -24.17
CA ILE A 174 8.64 6.71 -24.68
C ILE A 174 8.91 6.36 -26.14
N PRO A 175 8.77 7.31 -27.10
CA PRO A 175 9.04 7.07 -28.51
C PRO A 175 10.48 6.60 -28.79
N ASP A 176 10.65 5.64 -29.69
CA ASP A 176 11.97 5.11 -30.05
C ASP A 176 12.87 6.19 -30.67
N GLU A 177 12.29 7.17 -31.38
CA GLU A 177 13.00 8.29 -31.99
C GLU A 177 13.78 9.12 -30.96
N VAL A 178 13.27 9.23 -29.72
CA VAL A 178 13.94 9.93 -28.62
C VAL A 178 15.22 9.19 -28.23
N TYR A 179 15.21 7.86 -28.20
CA TYR A 179 16.38 7.05 -27.90
C TYR A 179 17.37 7.02 -29.07
N GLU A 180 16.88 7.03 -30.31
CA GLU A 180 17.71 7.12 -31.51
C GLU A 180 18.48 8.44 -31.54
N ALA A 181 17.79 9.58 -31.36
CA ALA A 181 18.43 10.90 -31.28
C ALA A 181 19.49 10.95 -30.16
N ALA A 182 19.14 10.44 -28.96
CA ALA A 182 20.07 10.39 -27.83
C ALA A 182 21.32 9.53 -28.12
N SER A 183 21.17 8.47 -28.90
CA SER A 183 22.27 7.57 -29.26
C SER A 183 23.27 8.20 -30.20
N LEU A 184 22.85 9.22 -30.97
CA LEU A 184 23.74 10.01 -31.83
C LEU A 184 24.63 10.94 -31.02
N GLU A 185 24.13 11.48 -29.89
CA GLU A 185 24.89 12.38 -29.02
C GLU A 185 25.82 11.63 -28.06
N THR A 186 25.37 10.46 -27.54
CA THR A 186 26.15 9.72 -26.56
C THR A 186 25.85 8.22 -26.54
N ARG A 187 26.92 7.41 -26.44
CA ARG A 187 26.80 5.94 -26.20
C ARG A 187 26.69 5.59 -24.71
N ASN A 188 26.77 6.57 -23.82
CA ASN A 188 26.73 6.32 -22.37
C ASN A 188 25.31 6.10 -21.88
N ARG A 189 24.93 4.81 -21.65
CA ARG A 189 23.59 4.42 -21.17
C ARG A 189 23.19 5.08 -19.85
N ARG A 190 24.15 5.41 -18.95
CA ARG A 190 23.84 6.11 -17.70
C ARG A 190 23.40 7.55 -17.98
N LYS A 191 24.04 8.25 -18.92
CA LYS A 191 23.63 9.60 -19.32
C LYS A 191 22.24 9.59 -19.94
N ILE A 192 21.96 8.64 -20.85
CA ILE A 192 20.63 8.48 -21.45
C ILE A 192 19.58 8.19 -20.39
N PHE A 193 19.86 7.34 -19.40
CA PHE A 193 18.93 7.05 -18.32
C PHE A 193 18.57 8.32 -17.52
N TRP A 194 19.56 9.07 -17.04
CA TRP A 194 19.32 10.19 -16.15
C TRP A 194 18.73 11.43 -16.85
N HIS A 195 19.08 11.68 -18.11
CA HIS A 195 18.68 12.90 -18.84
C HIS A 195 17.48 12.69 -19.76
N ILE A 196 17.14 11.45 -20.08
CA ILE A 196 16.08 11.13 -21.03
C ILE A 196 15.06 10.16 -20.38
N THR A 197 15.49 8.92 -20.08
CA THR A 197 14.56 7.90 -19.61
C THR A 197 13.86 8.32 -18.32
N LEU A 198 14.59 8.77 -17.30
CA LEU A 198 14.02 9.12 -16.01
C LEU A 198 13.10 10.35 -16.07
N PRO A 199 13.45 11.46 -16.77
CA PRO A 199 12.53 12.58 -16.95
C PRO A 199 11.24 12.21 -17.69
N TYR A 200 11.33 11.45 -18.78
CA TYR A 200 10.13 10.97 -19.48
C TYR A 200 9.29 10.00 -18.65
N LEU A 201 9.91 9.20 -17.80
CA LEU A 201 9.23 8.25 -16.92
C LEU A 201 8.66 8.91 -15.66
N GLN A 202 9.08 10.12 -15.32
CA GLN A 202 8.74 10.80 -14.06
C GLN A 202 7.24 10.86 -13.79
N PRO A 203 6.32 11.18 -14.73
CA PRO A 203 4.88 11.19 -14.47
C PRO A 203 4.35 9.80 -14.07
N THR A 204 4.83 8.76 -14.75
CA THR A 204 4.45 7.37 -14.46
C THR A 204 5.03 6.89 -13.13
N LEU A 205 6.26 7.28 -12.81
CA LEU A 205 6.91 6.97 -11.52
C LEU A 205 6.12 7.59 -10.36
N VAL A 206 5.74 8.85 -10.51
CA VAL A 206 4.91 9.55 -9.53
C VAL A 206 3.57 8.85 -9.33
N LEU A 207 2.90 8.48 -10.43
CA LEU A 207 1.65 7.73 -10.38
C LEU A 207 1.82 6.40 -9.64
N ALA A 208 2.86 5.64 -9.95
CA ALA A 208 3.17 4.37 -9.28
C ALA A 208 3.38 4.56 -7.77
N ILE A 209 4.15 5.59 -7.38
CA ILE A 209 4.40 5.92 -5.96
C ILE A 209 3.09 6.30 -5.26
N LEU A 210 2.27 7.19 -5.84
CA LEU A 210 1.01 7.63 -5.25
C LEU A 210 0.03 6.48 -5.02
N LEU A 211 -0.15 5.64 -6.04
CA LEU A 211 -1.02 4.46 -5.94
C LEU A 211 -0.49 3.49 -4.89
N ARG A 212 0.82 3.25 -4.88
CA ARG A 212 1.42 2.29 -3.94
C ARG A 212 1.35 2.78 -2.49
N ILE A 213 1.60 4.07 -2.24
CA ILE A 213 1.46 4.66 -0.91
C ILE A 213 0.01 4.52 -0.41
N THR A 214 -0.97 4.86 -1.26
CA THR A 214 -2.39 4.76 -0.90
C THR A 214 -2.78 3.33 -0.51
N GLU A 215 -2.27 2.31 -1.23
CA GLU A 215 -2.51 0.91 -0.90
C GLU A 215 -1.73 0.44 0.34
N ALA A 216 -0.49 0.91 0.52
CA ALA A 216 0.35 0.52 1.66
C ALA A 216 -0.20 1.00 3.00
N PHE A 217 -0.80 2.19 3.06
CA PHE A 217 -1.48 2.66 4.28
C PHE A 217 -2.69 1.81 4.69
N LYS A 218 -3.28 1.06 3.75
CA LYS A 218 -4.43 0.17 4.00
C LYS A 218 -4.00 -1.27 4.28
N VAL A 219 -2.70 -1.54 4.39
CA VAL A 219 -2.20 -2.90 4.60
C VAL A 219 -2.79 -3.51 5.87
N PHE A 220 -3.37 -4.71 5.73
CA PHE A 220 -3.93 -5.45 6.85
C PHE A 220 -3.63 -6.96 6.74
N PRO A 221 -3.93 -7.67 5.62
CA PRO A 221 -3.91 -9.12 5.60
C PRO A 221 -2.51 -9.72 5.83
N ILE A 222 -1.46 -9.16 5.21
CA ILE A 222 -0.09 -9.68 5.33
C ILE A 222 0.43 -9.57 6.77
N PRO A 223 0.49 -8.39 7.42
CA PRO A 223 0.95 -8.31 8.81
C PRO A 223 0.04 -9.06 9.78
N TYR A 224 -1.27 -9.16 9.51
CA TYR A 224 -2.19 -9.91 10.35
C TYR A 224 -1.92 -11.42 10.30
N THR A 225 -1.71 -12.01 9.12
CA THR A 225 -1.45 -13.44 8.97
C THR A 225 -0.02 -13.83 9.36
N LEU A 226 0.95 -12.95 9.14
CA LEU A 226 2.36 -13.23 9.39
C LEU A 226 2.74 -13.10 10.88
N THR A 227 2.33 -12.02 11.54
CA THR A 227 2.81 -11.66 12.87
C THR A 227 1.71 -11.32 13.88
N ARG A 228 0.48 -11.11 13.42
CA ARG A 228 -0.66 -10.62 14.23
C ARG A 228 -0.35 -9.32 14.99
N GLY A 229 0.55 -8.50 14.46
CA GLY A 229 0.98 -7.25 15.08
C GLY A 229 2.14 -7.37 16.05
N GLY A 230 2.62 -8.60 16.33
CA GLY A 230 3.72 -8.89 17.26
C GLY A 230 5.12 -8.90 16.62
N PRO A 231 6.14 -9.16 17.44
CA PRO A 231 6.12 -9.15 18.90
C PRO A 231 6.02 -7.73 19.49
N GLY A 232 5.39 -7.58 20.65
CA GLY A 232 5.34 -6.29 21.35
C GLY A 232 4.72 -5.12 20.56
N ASN A 233 3.77 -5.38 19.66
CA ASN A 233 3.16 -4.40 18.74
C ASN A 233 4.13 -3.84 17.66
N SER A 234 5.30 -4.45 17.44
CA SER A 234 6.29 -3.98 16.46
C SER A 234 5.85 -4.03 15.00
N THR A 235 4.77 -4.74 14.69
CA THR A 235 4.18 -4.83 13.35
C THR A 235 2.70 -4.42 13.35
N LEU A 236 2.24 -3.77 14.42
CA LEU A 236 0.87 -3.32 14.57
C LEU A 236 0.64 -2.05 13.75
N VAL A 237 0.17 -2.20 12.53
CA VAL A 237 -0.22 -1.07 11.65
C VAL A 237 -1.60 -0.51 12.01
N MET A 238 -1.88 0.74 11.62
CA MET A 238 -3.12 1.46 11.93
C MET A 238 -4.41 0.68 11.61
N PRO A 239 -4.56 0.06 10.40
CA PRO A 239 -5.77 -0.73 10.12
C PRO A 239 -5.93 -1.95 11.04
N MET A 240 -4.82 -2.56 11.48
CA MET A 240 -4.87 -3.66 12.46
C MET A 240 -5.25 -3.16 13.84
N TYR A 241 -4.80 -1.98 14.22
CA TYR A 241 -5.16 -1.39 15.50
C TYR A 241 -6.65 -1.01 15.55
N ALA A 242 -7.19 -0.41 14.47
CA ALA A 242 -8.62 -0.18 14.33
C ALA A 242 -9.43 -1.48 14.44
N HIS A 243 -9.01 -2.52 13.72
CA HIS A 243 -9.64 -3.85 13.80
C HIS A 243 -9.57 -4.43 15.22
N ARG A 244 -8.45 -4.30 15.91
CA ARG A 244 -8.30 -4.78 17.30
C ARG A 244 -9.25 -4.06 18.25
N ALA A 245 -9.37 -2.72 18.12
CA ALA A 245 -10.29 -1.91 18.92
C ALA A 245 -11.76 -2.32 18.69
N GLY A 246 -12.19 -2.44 17.42
CA GLY A 246 -13.58 -2.77 17.09
C GLY A 246 -13.93 -4.25 17.30
N MET A 247 -13.10 -5.18 16.83
CA MET A 247 -13.46 -6.61 16.78
C MET A 247 -12.98 -7.43 17.98
N ARG A 248 -11.99 -6.95 18.73
CA ARG A 248 -11.50 -7.65 19.90
C ARG A 248 -11.93 -6.98 21.21
N TYR A 249 -11.95 -5.65 21.25
CA TYR A 249 -12.34 -4.88 22.42
C TYR A 249 -13.78 -4.39 22.35
N PHE A 250 -14.44 -4.54 21.17
CA PHE A 250 -15.81 -4.11 20.91
C PHE A 250 -16.05 -2.61 21.15
N ASP A 251 -14.99 -1.81 21.06
CA ASP A 251 -15.01 -0.34 21.14
C ASP A 251 -15.17 0.23 19.74
N PHE A 252 -16.40 0.25 19.24
CA PHE A 252 -16.69 0.65 17.85
C PHE A 252 -16.49 2.15 17.62
N GLY A 253 -16.78 2.96 18.63
CA GLY A 253 -16.56 4.41 18.57
C GLY A 253 -15.08 4.75 18.37
N TYR A 254 -14.21 4.17 19.19
CA TYR A 254 -12.77 4.38 19.09
C TYR A 254 -12.16 3.76 17.84
N SER A 255 -12.61 2.56 17.44
CA SER A 255 -12.20 1.92 16.18
C SER A 255 -12.48 2.81 14.96
N SER A 256 -13.67 3.44 14.94
CA SER A 256 -14.04 4.38 13.89
C SER A 256 -13.16 5.62 13.91
N ALA A 257 -12.88 6.19 15.09
CA ALA A 257 -11.97 7.33 15.22
C ALA A 257 -10.55 7.00 14.71
N ILE A 258 -9.98 5.82 15.03
CA ILE A 258 -8.68 5.35 14.51
C ILE A 258 -8.73 5.26 12.98
N SER A 259 -9.81 4.72 12.41
CA SER A 259 -9.99 4.61 10.96
C SER A 259 -10.03 5.98 10.28
N PHE A 260 -10.73 6.96 10.86
CA PHE A 260 -10.73 8.34 10.38
C PHE A 260 -9.38 9.03 10.54
N MET A 261 -8.67 8.80 11.64
CA MET A 261 -7.29 9.30 11.79
C MET A 261 -6.37 8.72 10.71
N THR A 262 -6.51 7.43 10.39
CA THR A 262 -5.77 6.80 9.28
C THR A 262 -6.10 7.49 7.96
N PHE A 263 -7.38 7.72 7.67
CA PHE A 263 -7.82 8.43 6.47
C PHE A 263 -7.24 9.86 6.39
N ILE A 264 -7.28 10.61 7.48
CA ILE A 264 -6.71 11.98 7.54
C ILE A 264 -5.19 11.94 7.27
N LEU A 265 -4.46 11.03 7.91
CA LEU A 265 -3.01 10.88 7.70
C LEU A 265 -2.68 10.56 6.24
N VAL A 266 -3.41 9.63 5.62
CA VAL A 266 -3.25 9.31 4.20
C VAL A 266 -3.51 10.54 3.33
N MET A 267 -4.59 11.28 3.57
CA MET A 267 -4.95 12.48 2.80
C MET A 267 -3.89 13.57 2.92
N ILE A 268 -3.40 13.84 4.13
CA ILE A 268 -2.32 14.82 4.36
C ILE A 268 -1.07 14.42 3.57
N PHE A 269 -0.69 13.15 3.66
CA PHE A 269 0.50 12.65 2.98
C PHE A 269 0.40 12.74 1.45
N ILE A 270 -0.75 12.36 0.90
CA ILE A 270 -1.01 12.44 -0.55
C ILE A 270 -1.01 13.90 -1.02
N ILE A 271 -1.68 14.80 -0.28
CA ILE A 271 -1.73 16.23 -0.63
C ILE A 271 -0.31 16.82 -0.60
N PHE A 272 0.47 16.51 0.43
CA PHE A 272 1.86 16.96 0.54
C PHE A 272 2.69 16.47 -0.64
N LEU A 273 2.62 15.18 -0.95
CA LEU A 273 3.37 14.58 -2.06
C LEU A 273 2.95 15.19 -3.41
N PHE A 274 1.64 15.35 -3.63
CA PHE A 274 1.12 15.93 -4.87
C PHE A 274 1.55 17.39 -5.07
N ARG A 275 1.56 18.20 -4.00
CA ARG A 275 2.05 19.57 -4.05
C ARG A 275 3.55 19.65 -4.35
N SER A 276 4.35 18.79 -3.72
CA SER A 276 5.80 18.72 -3.95
C SER A 276 6.14 18.40 -5.41
N ILE A 277 5.36 17.53 -6.03
CA ILE A 277 5.54 17.12 -7.42
C ILE A 277 5.11 18.23 -8.39
N ARG A 278 3.96 18.88 -8.13
CA ARG A 278 3.46 19.98 -8.99
C ARG A 278 4.41 21.20 -9.02
N GLN A 279 5.22 21.40 -7.99
CA GLN A 279 6.23 22.47 -7.96
C GLN A 279 7.48 22.13 -8.77
N ALA A 280 7.68 20.87 -9.12
CA ALA A 280 8.82 20.39 -9.90
C ALA A 280 8.55 20.40 -11.43
N TYR A 281 7.32 20.72 -11.83
CA TYR A 281 6.87 20.96 -13.20
C TYR A 281 6.49 22.45 -13.39
#